data_0398cd6d7cb8e92f3e65258912cb0a6a
#
_entry.id   0398cd6d7cb8e92f3e65258912cb0a6a
#
_cell.length_a   1.000
_cell.length_b   1.000
_cell.length_c   1.000
_cell.angle_alpha   90.00
_cell.angle_beta   90.00
_cell.angle_gamma   90.00
#
_symmetry.space_group_name_H-M   'P 1'
#
loop_
_entity.id
_entity.type
_entity.pdbx_description
1 polymer ?
#
loop_
_entity_poly.entity_id
_entity_poly.type
_entity_poly.pdbx_seq_one_letter_code
_entity_poly.pdbx_strand_id
1 'polypeptide(L)'
;METTSNPTVSLFGIDFDLTILAMSLLTVIIVFGVVFWSSRDMTIKPKGKQNVLEFIYEFVNNTISQSLGKFTKNYSLLLFVIFTFVFTANNLGLLVSVKSEHYNFWSSPTSNFGVTITLSLIITLVSHIEGIRKKGVKGYLKGYLSPYPAMLPMNILEQLTNLASLALRLFGNIYSGEVLTGLILKLVTWSVFAAPVSFALNLVWVAFSAFIGFIQAYVFIILSSNYIGDKVNEE
;
A
#
# COMPACT_ATOMS: atom_id res chain seq x y z
N MET A 1 11.66 -27.30 7.41
CA MET A 1 11.65 -25.88 7.05
C MET A 1 11.60 -25.13 8.35
N GLU A 2 12.72 -24.61 8.82
CA GLU A 2 12.69 -23.68 9.94
C GLU A 2 12.07 -22.39 9.44
N THR A 3 10.88 -22.12 9.89
CA THR A 3 10.21 -20.84 9.65
C THR A 3 10.91 -19.81 10.50
N THR A 4 11.75 -18.98 9.89
CA THR A 4 12.29 -17.82 10.58
C THR A 4 11.11 -16.98 11.06
N SER A 5 10.93 -16.86 12.36
CA SER A 5 9.88 -16.02 12.95
C SER A 5 10.41 -14.61 13.15
N ASN A 6 9.52 -13.64 13.00
CA ASN A 6 9.87 -12.27 13.37
C ASN A 6 9.95 -12.14 14.90
N PRO A 7 10.84 -11.30 15.46
CA PRO A 7 10.84 -11.03 16.89
C PRO A 7 9.54 -10.33 17.29
N THR A 8 8.79 -10.96 18.19
CA THR A 8 7.52 -10.44 18.72
C THR A 8 7.66 -10.00 20.17
N VAL A 9 6.98 -8.93 20.55
CA VAL A 9 6.83 -8.47 21.94
C VAL A 9 5.35 -8.41 22.26
N SER A 10 4.95 -9.13 23.31
CA SER A 10 3.57 -9.08 23.82
C SER A 10 3.39 -7.91 24.78
N LEU A 11 2.50 -7.00 24.45
CA LEU A 11 2.10 -5.89 25.29
C LEU A 11 0.57 -5.91 25.49
N PHE A 12 0.09 -5.96 26.70
CA PHE A 12 -1.34 -6.04 27.05
C PHE A 12 -2.10 -7.22 26.37
N GLY A 13 -1.42 -8.35 26.13
CA GLY A 13 -2.04 -9.52 25.48
C GLY A 13 -2.15 -9.44 23.97
N ILE A 14 -1.52 -8.42 23.34
CA ILE A 14 -1.40 -8.29 21.88
C ILE A 14 0.06 -8.47 21.48
N ASP A 15 0.33 -9.36 20.55
CA ASP A 15 1.67 -9.60 20.03
C ASP A 15 2.01 -8.60 18.93
N PHE A 16 3.03 -7.78 19.18
CA PHE A 16 3.57 -6.83 18.22
C PHE A 16 4.79 -7.40 17.52
N ASP A 17 4.75 -7.41 16.21
CA ASP A 17 5.88 -7.77 15.36
C ASP A 17 6.83 -6.56 15.24
N LEU A 18 7.99 -6.66 15.91
CA LEU A 18 8.97 -5.57 15.97
C LEU A 18 9.56 -5.26 14.60
N THR A 19 9.77 -6.27 13.75
CA THR A 19 10.31 -6.07 12.41
C THR A 19 9.36 -5.23 11.56
N ILE A 20 8.09 -5.59 11.55
CA ILE A 20 7.07 -4.86 10.77
C ILE A 20 6.88 -3.44 11.29
N LEU A 21 6.88 -3.26 12.62
CA LEU A 21 6.74 -1.94 13.24
C LEU A 21 7.94 -1.04 12.92
N ALA A 22 9.17 -1.57 13.04
CA ALA A 22 10.39 -0.85 12.72
C ALA A 22 10.45 -0.48 11.22
N MET A 23 10.08 -1.41 10.33
CA MET A 23 10.07 -1.18 8.89
C MET A 23 8.98 -0.21 8.46
N SER A 24 7.81 -0.24 9.10
CA SER A 24 6.74 0.74 8.87
C SER A 24 7.18 2.15 9.29
N LEU A 25 7.82 2.27 10.46
CA LEU A 25 8.37 3.55 10.94
C LEU A 25 9.48 4.05 10.02
N LEU A 26 10.38 3.17 9.59
CA LEU A 26 11.45 3.50 8.64
C LEU A 26 10.86 4.02 7.31
N THR A 27 9.82 3.37 6.80
CA THR A 27 9.11 3.82 5.59
C THR A 27 8.57 5.24 5.76
N VAL A 28 7.91 5.53 6.88
CA VAL A 28 7.39 6.87 7.18
C VAL A 28 8.52 7.89 7.24
N ILE A 29 9.64 7.57 7.91
CA ILE A 29 10.80 8.46 8.02
C ILE A 29 11.41 8.75 6.64
N ILE A 30 11.54 7.74 5.78
CA ILE A 30 12.07 7.89 4.43
C ILE A 30 11.14 8.79 3.60
N VAL A 31 9.84 8.50 3.58
CA VAL A 31 8.85 9.30 2.82
C VAL A 31 8.85 10.74 3.31
N PHE A 32 8.76 10.94 4.62
CA PHE A 32 8.80 12.29 5.20
C PHE A 32 10.11 13.01 4.87
N GLY A 33 11.25 12.34 5.02
CA GLY A 33 12.56 12.90 4.73
C GLY A 33 12.71 13.32 3.27
N VAL A 34 12.30 12.47 2.33
CA VAL A 34 12.35 12.77 0.89
C VAL A 34 11.45 13.95 0.53
N VAL A 35 10.21 13.94 1.02
CA VAL A 35 9.26 15.03 0.78
C VAL A 35 9.76 16.33 1.38
N PHE A 36 10.22 16.31 2.64
CA PHE A 36 10.75 17.48 3.33
C PHE A 36 12.00 18.04 2.63
N TRP A 37 12.95 17.17 2.25
CA TRP A 37 14.18 17.58 1.54
C TRP A 37 13.86 18.16 0.16
N SER A 38 12.87 17.64 -0.55
CA SER A 38 12.47 18.10 -1.87
C SER A 38 11.65 19.39 -1.82
N SER A 39 10.91 19.65 -0.72
CA SER A 39 10.05 20.82 -0.55
C SER A 39 10.73 22.01 0.14
N ARG A 40 11.96 21.86 0.65
CA ARG A 40 12.61 22.89 1.47
C ARG A 40 12.86 24.23 0.76
N ASP A 41 13.22 24.18 -0.55
CA ASP A 41 13.61 25.35 -1.32
C ASP A 41 12.73 25.47 -2.58
N MET A 42 11.43 25.69 -2.40
CA MET A 42 10.49 25.78 -3.52
C MET A 42 10.67 27.05 -4.32
N THR A 43 10.78 26.91 -5.64
CA THR A 43 10.87 28.01 -6.61
C THR A 43 9.72 27.93 -7.61
N ILE A 44 9.34 29.09 -8.20
CA ILE A 44 8.26 29.17 -9.20
C ILE A 44 8.56 28.33 -10.46
N LYS A 45 9.86 28.18 -10.79
CA LYS A 45 10.31 27.29 -11.86
C LYS A 45 11.02 26.08 -11.23
N PRO A 46 10.33 24.94 -11.11
CA PRO A 46 10.87 23.77 -10.44
C PRO A 46 12.12 23.25 -11.15
N LYS A 47 13.17 22.93 -10.38
CA LYS A 47 14.40 22.32 -10.89
C LYS A 47 14.84 21.17 -9.98
N GLY A 48 15.45 20.15 -10.60
CA GLY A 48 16.04 19.02 -9.86
C GLY A 48 15.04 18.29 -8.97
N LYS A 49 15.30 18.21 -7.66
CA LYS A 49 14.51 17.48 -6.67
C LYS A 49 13.04 17.93 -6.56
N GLN A 50 12.79 19.25 -6.66
CA GLN A 50 11.44 19.81 -6.63
C GLN A 50 10.63 19.33 -7.83
N ASN A 51 11.21 19.32 -9.02
CA ASN A 51 10.55 18.90 -10.24
C ASN A 51 10.09 17.43 -10.16
N VAL A 52 10.90 16.56 -9.54
CA VAL A 52 10.52 15.15 -9.33
C VAL A 52 9.33 15.04 -8.36
N LEU A 53 9.36 15.79 -7.25
CA LEU A 53 8.26 15.78 -6.28
C LEU A 53 6.95 16.28 -6.90
N GLU A 54 7.01 17.41 -7.63
CA GLU A 54 5.85 17.98 -8.33
C GLU A 54 5.32 17.03 -9.40
N PHE A 55 6.21 16.39 -10.17
CA PHE A 55 5.82 15.40 -11.17
C PHE A 55 5.05 14.23 -10.55
N ILE A 56 5.53 13.68 -9.42
CA ILE A 56 4.83 12.59 -8.71
C ILE A 56 3.49 13.07 -8.16
N TYR A 57 3.45 14.28 -7.60
CA TYR A 57 2.21 14.87 -7.10
C TYR A 57 1.18 15.09 -8.21
N GLU A 58 1.59 15.64 -9.35
CA GLU A 58 0.74 15.85 -10.52
C GLU A 58 0.25 14.51 -11.10
N PHE A 59 1.14 13.51 -11.19
CA PHE A 59 0.77 12.16 -11.61
C PHE A 59 -0.35 11.58 -10.74
N VAL A 60 -0.21 11.64 -9.42
CA VAL A 60 -1.25 11.19 -8.48
C VAL A 60 -2.52 12.01 -8.66
N ASN A 61 -2.40 13.34 -8.70
CA ASN A 61 -3.54 14.25 -8.79
C ASN A 61 -4.34 14.04 -10.09
N ASN A 62 -3.67 13.85 -11.21
CA ASN A 62 -4.30 13.55 -12.50
C ASN A 62 -5.00 12.18 -12.49
N THR A 63 -4.38 11.19 -11.86
CA THR A 63 -4.96 9.85 -11.72
C THR A 63 -6.27 9.87 -10.91
N ILE A 64 -6.26 10.51 -9.75
CA ILE A 64 -7.43 10.53 -8.85
C ILE A 64 -8.53 11.50 -9.32
N SER A 65 -8.19 12.49 -10.15
CA SER A 65 -9.15 13.47 -10.66
C SER A 65 -10.24 12.83 -11.52
N GLN A 66 -9.95 11.70 -12.15
CA GLN A 66 -10.92 10.95 -12.97
C GLN A 66 -12.10 10.43 -12.13
N SER A 67 -11.85 10.05 -10.88
CA SER A 67 -12.88 9.50 -9.98
C SER A 67 -13.47 10.56 -9.05
N LEU A 68 -12.66 11.51 -8.58
CA LEU A 68 -13.06 12.48 -7.57
C LEU A 68 -13.60 13.80 -8.16
N GLY A 69 -13.31 14.10 -9.43
CA GLY A 69 -13.77 15.31 -10.12
C GLY A 69 -13.48 16.58 -9.33
N LYS A 70 -14.52 17.32 -8.94
CA LYS A 70 -14.41 18.58 -8.19
C LYS A 70 -13.78 18.45 -6.79
N PHE A 71 -13.84 17.26 -6.20
CA PHE A 71 -13.36 16.97 -4.85
C PHE A 71 -11.89 16.54 -4.79
N THR A 72 -11.21 16.46 -5.94
CA THR A 72 -9.80 16.03 -6.04
C THR A 72 -8.89 16.75 -5.05
N LYS A 73 -9.02 18.08 -4.92
CA LYS A 73 -8.18 18.90 -4.03
C LYS A 73 -8.29 18.51 -2.55
N ASN A 74 -9.43 17.98 -2.14
CA ASN A 74 -9.67 17.63 -0.74
C ASN A 74 -8.93 16.34 -0.33
N TYR A 75 -8.70 15.43 -1.30
CA TYR A 75 -8.11 14.11 -1.04
C TYR A 75 -6.74 13.93 -1.68
N SER A 76 -6.27 14.90 -2.47
CA SER A 76 -5.00 14.80 -3.18
C SER A 76 -3.82 14.56 -2.25
N LEU A 77 -3.75 15.27 -1.12
CA LEU A 77 -2.68 15.08 -0.14
C LEU A 77 -2.73 13.70 0.52
N LEU A 78 -3.93 13.25 0.93
CA LEU A 78 -4.10 11.94 1.55
C LEU A 78 -3.65 10.82 0.59
N LEU A 79 -4.15 10.85 -0.64
CA LEU A 79 -3.84 9.83 -1.63
C LEU A 79 -2.39 9.89 -2.12
N PHE A 80 -1.78 11.08 -2.16
CA PHE A 80 -0.36 11.24 -2.41
C PHE A 80 0.51 10.62 -1.31
N VAL A 81 0.17 10.84 -0.03
CA VAL A 81 0.89 10.23 1.10
C VAL A 81 0.75 8.71 1.07
N ILE A 82 -0.44 8.19 0.80
CA ILE A 82 -0.67 6.75 0.70
C ILE A 82 0.10 6.15 -0.48
N PHE A 83 0.08 6.80 -1.65
CA PHE A 83 0.85 6.36 -2.82
C PHE A 83 2.33 6.25 -2.50
N THR A 84 2.93 7.32 -1.97
CA THR A 84 4.36 7.36 -1.66
C THR A 84 4.72 6.38 -0.55
N PHE A 85 3.86 6.20 0.45
CA PHE A 85 4.04 5.19 1.49
C PHE A 85 4.02 3.77 0.92
N VAL A 86 2.97 3.39 0.17
CA VAL A 86 2.83 2.05 -0.41
C VAL A 86 3.96 1.76 -1.40
N PHE A 87 4.30 2.72 -2.26
CA PHE A 87 5.40 2.59 -3.19
C PHE A 87 6.73 2.35 -2.49
N THR A 88 7.04 3.14 -1.46
CA THR A 88 8.29 3.00 -0.69
C THR A 88 8.30 1.70 0.11
N ALA A 89 7.20 1.34 0.78
CA ALA A 89 7.07 0.12 1.55
C ALA A 89 7.27 -1.14 0.70
N ASN A 90 6.67 -1.16 -0.50
CA ASN A 90 6.81 -2.28 -1.44
C ASN A 90 8.26 -2.46 -1.90
N ASN A 91 8.96 -1.36 -2.18
CA ASN A 91 10.32 -1.42 -2.67
C ASN A 91 11.37 -1.67 -1.57
N LEU A 92 11.12 -1.26 -0.33
CA LEU A 92 12.04 -1.50 0.79
C LEU A 92 12.32 -2.98 1.03
N GLY A 93 11.29 -3.82 0.94
CA GLY A 93 11.46 -5.28 1.11
C GLY A 93 12.26 -5.97 -0.01
N LEU A 94 12.34 -5.33 -1.18
CA LEU A 94 13.05 -5.86 -2.35
C LEU A 94 14.53 -5.50 -2.37
N LEU A 95 14.88 -4.31 -1.86
CA LEU A 95 16.24 -3.76 -1.95
C LEU A 95 17.22 -4.47 -1.02
N VAL A 96 16.76 -4.92 0.13
CA VAL A 96 17.60 -5.51 1.17
C VAL A 96 16.90 -6.74 1.74
N SER A 97 17.65 -7.80 2.01
CA SER A 97 17.17 -8.98 2.74
C SER A 97 18.17 -9.30 3.82
N VAL A 98 17.81 -9.02 5.07
CA VAL A 98 18.64 -9.32 6.24
C VAL A 98 17.95 -10.43 7.04
N LYS A 99 18.46 -11.65 6.87
CA LYS A 99 17.96 -12.85 7.57
C LYS A 99 19.10 -13.45 8.40
N SER A 100 18.80 -13.79 9.64
CA SER A 100 19.64 -14.65 10.48
C SER A 100 19.07 -16.07 10.49
N GLU A 101 19.79 -17.02 11.06
CA GLU A 101 19.33 -18.42 11.16
C GLU A 101 17.97 -18.56 11.85
N HIS A 102 17.65 -17.68 12.81
CA HIS A 102 16.44 -17.77 13.63
C HIS A 102 15.45 -16.62 13.40
N TYR A 103 15.91 -15.43 12.90
CA TYR A 103 15.08 -14.23 12.81
C TYR A 103 15.16 -13.56 11.45
N ASN A 104 14.01 -13.04 11.00
CA ASN A 104 13.92 -12.18 9.85
C ASN A 104 13.86 -10.72 10.33
N PHE A 105 14.92 -9.95 10.09
CA PHE A 105 15.02 -8.55 10.52
C PHE A 105 14.61 -7.55 9.45
N TRP A 106 14.36 -8.02 8.23
CA TRP A 106 14.02 -7.15 7.11
C TRP A 106 12.91 -7.78 6.26
N SER A 107 11.76 -7.14 6.26
CA SER A 107 10.59 -7.55 5.48
C SER A 107 9.83 -6.30 5.04
N SER A 108 9.15 -6.36 3.90
CA SER A 108 8.27 -5.28 3.49
C SER A 108 7.14 -5.09 4.51
N PRO A 109 6.83 -3.86 4.97
CA PRO A 109 5.65 -3.63 5.80
C PRO A 109 4.36 -4.18 5.19
N THR A 110 4.25 -4.09 3.87
CA THR A 110 3.08 -4.53 3.09
C THR A 110 3.02 -6.04 2.84
N SER A 111 4.05 -6.80 3.20
CA SER A 111 3.98 -8.27 3.26
C SER A 111 3.26 -8.80 4.51
N ASN A 112 2.91 -7.92 5.44
CA ASN A 112 2.09 -8.26 6.61
C ASN A 112 0.62 -7.91 6.35
N PHE A 113 -0.26 -8.89 6.54
CA PHE A 113 -1.70 -8.72 6.33
C PHE A 113 -2.31 -7.65 7.25
N GLY A 114 -1.82 -7.52 8.49
CA GLY A 114 -2.27 -6.50 9.43
C GLY A 114 -2.05 -5.08 8.94
N VAL A 115 -0.90 -4.80 8.32
CA VAL A 115 -0.59 -3.48 7.75
C VAL A 115 -1.48 -3.18 6.54
N THR A 116 -1.64 -4.15 5.64
CA THR A 116 -2.44 -3.94 4.42
C THR A 116 -3.93 -3.79 4.71
N ILE A 117 -4.47 -4.56 5.67
CA ILE A 117 -5.86 -4.39 6.09
C ILE A 117 -6.09 -3.06 6.80
N THR A 118 -5.11 -2.58 7.58
CA THR A 118 -5.17 -1.27 8.24
C THR A 118 -5.21 -0.14 7.22
N LEU A 119 -4.37 -0.17 6.18
CA LEU A 119 -4.39 0.82 5.10
C LEU A 119 -5.74 0.82 4.35
N SER A 120 -6.25 -0.37 4.03
CA SER A 120 -7.56 -0.52 3.36
C SER A 120 -8.70 -0.03 4.25
N LEU A 121 -8.61 -0.29 5.56
CA LEU A 121 -9.62 0.15 6.53
C LEU A 121 -9.62 1.67 6.68
N ILE A 122 -8.46 2.33 6.66
CA ILE A 122 -8.36 3.80 6.67
C ILE A 122 -9.12 4.39 5.47
N ILE A 123 -8.89 3.86 4.25
CA ILE A 123 -9.60 4.32 3.05
C ILE A 123 -11.10 4.08 3.15
N THR A 124 -11.50 2.90 3.61
CA THR A 124 -12.91 2.55 3.78
C THR A 124 -13.59 3.47 4.81
N LEU A 125 -12.92 3.76 5.93
CA LEU A 125 -13.42 4.69 6.94
C LEU A 125 -13.57 6.11 6.38
N VAL A 126 -12.57 6.61 5.64
CA VAL A 126 -12.66 7.93 4.99
C VAL A 126 -13.85 7.97 4.04
N SER A 127 -14.02 6.95 3.20
CA SER A 127 -15.16 6.84 2.27
C SER A 127 -16.51 6.86 3.01
N HIS A 128 -16.63 6.11 4.11
CA HIS A 128 -17.87 6.09 4.90
C HIS A 128 -18.15 7.41 5.63
N ILE A 129 -17.12 8.02 6.22
CA ILE A 129 -17.24 9.32 6.89
C ILE A 129 -17.73 10.38 5.90
N GLU A 130 -17.16 10.42 4.71
CA GLU A 130 -17.58 11.40 3.69
C GLU A 130 -18.99 11.11 3.15
N GLY A 131 -19.37 9.85 2.98
CA GLY A 131 -20.74 9.48 2.65
C GLY A 131 -21.75 9.93 3.71
N ILE A 132 -21.41 9.79 4.99
CA ILE A 132 -22.23 10.25 6.12
C ILE A 132 -22.27 11.79 6.17
N ARG A 133 -21.15 12.47 5.93
CA ARG A 133 -21.09 13.96 5.92
C ARG A 133 -21.98 14.55 4.84
N LYS A 134 -22.04 13.89 3.66
CA LYS A 134 -22.80 14.39 2.52
C LYS A 134 -24.31 14.13 2.64
N LYS A 135 -24.69 12.90 2.99
CA LYS A 135 -26.11 12.44 2.99
C LYS A 135 -26.75 12.47 4.38
N GLY A 136 -25.96 12.74 5.44
CA GLY A 136 -26.38 12.55 6.82
C GLY A 136 -26.51 11.06 7.16
N VAL A 137 -26.50 10.74 8.47
CA VAL A 137 -26.56 9.34 8.94
C VAL A 137 -27.78 8.59 8.41
N LYS A 138 -28.97 9.22 8.48
CA LYS A 138 -30.22 8.60 8.00
C LYS A 138 -30.25 8.41 6.50
N GLY A 139 -29.76 9.38 5.71
CA GLY A 139 -29.69 9.28 4.25
C GLY A 139 -28.69 8.22 3.81
N TYR A 140 -27.54 8.16 4.48
CA TYR A 140 -26.52 7.17 4.20
C TYR A 140 -26.99 5.73 4.46
N LEU A 141 -27.64 5.49 5.61
CA LEU A 141 -28.23 4.17 5.93
C LEU A 141 -29.36 3.79 4.96
N LYS A 142 -30.18 4.78 4.56
CA LYS A 142 -31.23 4.55 3.54
C LYS A 142 -30.64 4.16 2.18
N GLY A 143 -29.46 4.67 1.84
CA GLY A 143 -28.74 4.30 0.61
C GLY A 143 -28.42 2.80 0.53
N TYR A 144 -28.11 2.16 1.66
CA TYR A 144 -27.89 0.70 1.70
C TYR A 144 -29.16 -0.12 1.44
N LEU A 145 -30.34 0.46 1.63
CA LEU A 145 -31.64 -0.15 1.38
C LEU A 145 -32.16 0.15 -0.03
N SER A 146 -31.46 0.96 -0.82
CA SER A 146 -31.85 1.36 -2.16
C SER A 146 -31.31 0.38 -3.22
N PRO A 147 -32.04 0.11 -4.33
CA PRO A 147 -33.41 0.52 -4.61
C PRO A 147 -34.47 -0.25 -3.84
N TYR A 148 -34.15 -1.44 -3.32
CA TYR A 148 -35.07 -2.28 -2.55
C TYR A 148 -34.41 -2.75 -1.25
N PRO A 149 -35.16 -2.90 -0.13
CA PRO A 149 -34.61 -3.34 1.15
C PRO A 149 -33.91 -4.71 1.09
N ALA A 150 -34.29 -5.57 0.15
CA ALA A 150 -33.65 -6.87 -0.06
C ALA A 150 -32.19 -6.78 -0.55
N MET A 151 -31.73 -5.60 -1.02
CA MET A 151 -30.35 -5.39 -1.46
C MET A 151 -29.38 -5.06 -0.31
N LEU A 152 -29.88 -4.88 0.90
CA LEU A 152 -29.03 -4.61 2.07
C LEU A 152 -27.87 -5.62 2.22
N PRO A 153 -28.08 -6.95 2.20
CA PRO A 153 -26.98 -7.89 2.35
C PRO A 153 -25.96 -7.78 1.20
N MET A 154 -26.44 -7.51 -0.02
CA MET A 154 -25.58 -7.35 -1.19
C MET A 154 -24.69 -6.12 -1.06
N ASN A 155 -25.25 -4.98 -0.66
CA ASN A 155 -24.51 -3.74 -0.47
C ASN A 155 -23.49 -3.83 0.68
N ILE A 156 -23.80 -4.59 1.75
CA ILE A 156 -22.85 -4.86 2.83
C ILE A 156 -21.72 -5.77 2.33
N LEU A 157 -22.04 -6.85 1.60
CA LEU A 157 -21.05 -7.74 1.01
C LEU A 157 -20.11 -6.98 0.05
N GLU A 158 -20.63 -6.05 -0.75
CA GLU A 158 -19.84 -5.21 -1.63
C GLU A 158 -18.80 -4.40 -0.85
N GLN A 159 -19.18 -3.76 0.24
CA GLN A 159 -18.24 -3.00 1.08
C GLN A 159 -17.16 -3.90 1.70
N LEU A 160 -17.54 -5.08 2.18
CA LEU A 160 -16.59 -6.07 2.72
C LEU A 160 -15.63 -6.60 1.64
N THR A 161 -16.15 -6.89 0.45
CA THR A 161 -15.32 -7.36 -0.68
C THR A 161 -14.39 -6.26 -1.19
N ASN A 162 -14.80 -5.01 -1.20
CA ASN A 162 -13.97 -3.86 -1.57
C ASN A 162 -12.78 -3.72 -0.62
N LEU A 163 -13.04 -3.74 0.70
CA LEU A 163 -11.99 -3.71 1.73
C LEU A 163 -11.04 -4.91 1.60
N ALA A 164 -11.60 -6.11 1.53
CA ALA A 164 -10.81 -7.34 1.44
C ALA A 164 -9.99 -7.40 0.15
N SER A 165 -10.57 -7.02 -1.00
CA SER A 165 -9.88 -7.01 -2.29
C SER A 165 -8.69 -6.05 -2.30
N LEU A 166 -8.84 -4.85 -1.70
CA LEU A 166 -7.78 -3.87 -1.60
C LEU A 166 -6.63 -4.37 -0.72
N ALA A 167 -6.96 -4.96 0.46
CA ALA A 167 -5.97 -5.51 1.39
C ALA A 167 -5.25 -6.74 0.82
N LEU A 168 -6.00 -7.73 0.33
CA LEU A 168 -5.45 -8.99 -0.18
C LEU A 168 -4.61 -8.79 -1.44
N ARG A 169 -4.97 -7.85 -2.29
CA ARG A 169 -4.19 -7.53 -3.50
C ARG A 169 -2.81 -7.00 -3.14
N LEU A 170 -2.76 -6.07 -2.18
CA LEU A 170 -1.49 -5.50 -1.73
C LEU A 170 -0.64 -6.57 -1.01
N PHE A 171 -1.22 -7.26 -0.04
CA PHE A 171 -0.57 -8.36 0.69
C PHE A 171 -0.09 -9.47 -0.23
N GLY A 172 -0.97 -10.01 -1.08
CA GLY A 172 -0.69 -11.19 -1.90
C GLY A 172 0.47 -10.96 -2.88
N ASN A 173 0.53 -9.80 -3.52
CA ASN A 173 1.61 -9.49 -4.46
C ASN A 173 2.97 -9.40 -3.77
N ILE A 174 3.04 -8.70 -2.63
CA ILE A 174 4.32 -8.50 -1.94
C ILE A 174 4.77 -9.76 -1.22
N TYR A 175 3.86 -10.44 -0.52
CA TYR A 175 4.16 -11.70 0.16
C TYR A 175 4.64 -12.79 -0.82
N SER A 176 3.93 -12.97 -1.95
CA SER A 176 4.35 -13.94 -2.96
C SER A 176 5.71 -13.59 -3.58
N GLY A 177 5.99 -12.29 -3.74
CA GLY A 177 7.27 -11.78 -4.18
C GLY A 177 8.43 -12.14 -3.24
N GLU A 178 8.25 -11.96 -1.94
CA GLU A 178 9.23 -12.34 -0.92
C GLU A 178 9.48 -13.85 -0.88
N VAL A 179 8.40 -14.66 -1.00
CA VAL A 179 8.51 -16.12 -1.06
C VAL A 179 9.30 -16.56 -2.28
N LEU A 180 9.02 -16.00 -3.46
CA LEU A 180 9.71 -16.37 -4.70
C LEU A 180 11.19 -15.97 -4.66
N THR A 181 11.53 -14.79 -4.15
CA THR A 181 12.92 -14.39 -3.91
C THR A 181 13.64 -15.41 -3.04
N GLY A 182 13.00 -15.87 -1.97
CA GLY A 182 13.55 -16.90 -1.10
C GLY A 182 13.79 -18.25 -1.81
N LEU A 183 12.91 -18.63 -2.74
CA LEU A 183 13.06 -19.86 -3.54
C LEU A 183 14.20 -19.74 -4.56
N ILE A 184 14.34 -18.59 -5.25
CA ILE A 184 15.43 -18.34 -6.18
C ILE A 184 16.79 -18.42 -5.47
N LEU A 185 16.91 -17.84 -4.27
CA LEU A 185 18.14 -17.89 -3.49
C LEU A 185 18.50 -19.32 -3.02
N LYS A 186 17.53 -20.20 -2.80
CA LYS A 186 17.78 -21.60 -2.46
C LYS A 186 18.39 -22.42 -3.59
N LEU A 187 18.27 -21.99 -4.84
CA LEU A 187 18.95 -22.64 -5.98
C LEU A 187 20.47 -22.66 -5.80
N VAL A 188 21.04 -21.63 -5.20
CA VAL A 188 22.49 -21.54 -4.94
C VAL A 188 22.95 -22.62 -3.95
N THR A 189 22.11 -22.97 -2.95
CA THR A 189 22.45 -23.99 -1.96
C THR A 189 22.42 -25.41 -2.53
N TRP A 190 21.74 -25.63 -3.64
CA TRP A 190 21.67 -26.95 -4.28
C TRP A 190 22.91 -27.29 -5.11
N SER A 191 23.48 -26.30 -5.83
CA SER A 191 24.72 -26.48 -6.60
C SER A 191 25.42 -25.15 -6.84
N VAL A 192 26.74 -25.13 -6.66
CA VAL A 192 27.58 -23.97 -6.96
C VAL A 192 27.49 -23.56 -8.43
N PHE A 193 27.27 -24.53 -9.33
CA PHE A 193 27.06 -24.26 -10.78
C PHE A 193 25.73 -23.56 -11.05
N ALA A 194 24.76 -23.61 -10.14
CA ALA A 194 23.50 -22.90 -10.25
C ALA A 194 23.60 -21.40 -9.84
N ALA A 195 24.70 -20.98 -9.21
CA ALA A 195 24.88 -19.61 -8.74
C ALA A 195 24.72 -18.53 -9.84
N PRO A 196 25.32 -18.65 -11.03
CA PRO A 196 25.12 -17.65 -12.10
C PRO A 196 23.67 -17.58 -12.59
N VAL A 197 23.00 -18.73 -12.66
CA VAL A 197 21.60 -18.81 -13.08
C VAL A 197 20.70 -18.17 -12.02
N SER A 198 20.92 -18.49 -10.74
CA SER A 198 20.18 -17.90 -9.63
C SER A 198 20.37 -16.37 -9.56
N PHE A 199 21.60 -15.89 -9.80
CA PHE A 199 21.89 -14.46 -9.85
C PHE A 199 21.13 -13.76 -10.99
N ALA A 200 21.16 -14.32 -12.20
CA ALA A 200 20.44 -13.77 -13.35
C ALA A 200 18.93 -13.77 -13.10
N LEU A 201 18.36 -14.87 -12.58
CA LEU A 201 16.95 -14.95 -12.24
C LEU A 201 16.56 -13.94 -11.14
N ASN A 202 17.40 -13.78 -10.12
CA ASN A 202 17.14 -12.82 -9.06
C ASN A 202 17.17 -11.38 -9.58
N LEU A 203 18.08 -11.02 -10.46
CA LEU A 203 18.16 -9.69 -11.06
C LEU A 203 16.90 -9.37 -11.88
N VAL A 204 16.46 -10.29 -12.71
CA VAL A 204 15.19 -10.15 -13.47
C VAL A 204 14.00 -10.06 -12.53
N TRP A 205 14.00 -10.89 -11.48
CA TRP A 205 12.91 -10.90 -10.51
C TRP A 205 12.82 -9.60 -9.70
N VAL A 206 13.93 -9.05 -9.24
CA VAL A 206 13.96 -7.76 -8.52
C VAL A 206 13.44 -6.63 -9.40
N ALA A 207 13.88 -6.57 -10.68
CA ALA A 207 13.37 -5.57 -11.62
C ALA A 207 11.86 -5.70 -11.85
N PHE A 208 11.37 -6.93 -12.02
CA PHE A 208 9.94 -7.22 -12.18
C PHE A 208 9.15 -6.86 -10.91
N SER A 209 9.66 -7.21 -9.74
CA SER A 209 9.02 -6.92 -8.46
C SER A 209 8.95 -5.43 -8.18
N ALA A 210 9.97 -4.65 -8.53
CA ALA A 210 9.94 -3.19 -8.42
C ALA A 210 8.84 -2.58 -9.31
N PHE A 211 8.69 -3.10 -10.53
CA PHE A 211 7.62 -2.70 -11.45
C PHE A 211 6.23 -3.05 -10.90
N ILE A 212 6.06 -4.26 -10.40
CA ILE A 212 4.80 -4.67 -9.74
C ILE A 212 4.53 -3.82 -8.50
N GLY A 213 5.55 -3.49 -7.71
CA GLY A 213 5.42 -2.61 -6.55
C GLY A 213 4.89 -1.22 -6.91
N PHE A 214 5.35 -0.66 -8.05
CA PHE A 214 4.82 0.60 -8.58
C PHE A 214 3.36 0.45 -9.04
N ILE A 215 3.07 -0.55 -9.87
CA ILE A 215 1.69 -0.81 -10.34
C ILE A 215 0.75 -0.98 -9.16
N GLN A 216 1.18 -1.69 -8.11
CA GLN A 216 0.35 -1.93 -6.93
C GLN A 216 0.02 -0.63 -6.18
N ALA A 217 0.99 0.28 -6.01
CA ALA A 217 0.74 1.59 -5.43
C ALA A 217 -0.23 2.42 -6.29
N TYR A 218 -0.07 2.37 -7.61
CA TYR A 218 -0.93 3.04 -8.57
C TYR A 218 -2.38 2.52 -8.53
N VAL A 219 -2.55 1.19 -8.59
CA VAL A 219 -3.89 0.57 -8.51
C VAL A 219 -4.55 0.84 -7.16
N PHE A 220 -3.75 0.87 -6.07
CA PHE A 220 -4.26 1.18 -4.75
C PHE A 220 -4.91 2.57 -4.69
N ILE A 221 -4.26 3.61 -5.23
CA ILE A 221 -4.84 4.97 -5.24
C ILE A 221 -6.04 5.10 -6.17
N ILE A 222 -6.04 4.41 -7.33
CA ILE A 222 -7.20 4.40 -8.24
C ILE A 222 -8.43 3.83 -7.51
N LEU A 223 -8.30 2.67 -6.90
CA LEU A 223 -9.42 2.04 -6.19
C LEU A 223 -9.85 2.86 -4.98
N SER A 224 -8.89 3.42 -4.24
CA SER A 224 -9.18 4.31 -3.11
C SER A 224 -9.95 5.55 -3.57
N SER A 225 -9.54 6.17 -4.68
CA SER A 225 -10.23 7.34 -5.25
C SER A 225 -11.62 6.99 -5.77
N ASN A 226 -11.82 5.79 -6.35
CA ASN A 226 -13.13 5.31 -6.77
C ASN A 226 -14.06 5.13 -5.56
N TYR A 227 -13.60 4.43 -4.50
CA TYR A 227 -14.42 4.20 -3.30
C TYR A 227 -14.83 5.49 -2.58
N ILE A 228 -13.95 6.50 -2.57
CA ILE A 228 -14.29 7.83 -2.05
C ILE A 228 -15.21 8.54 -3.04
N GLY A 229 -14.89 8.50 -4.33
CA GLY A 229 -15.62 9.16 -5.40
C GLY A 229 -17.08 8.73 -5.50
N ASP A 230 -17.34 7.43 -5.38
CA ASP A 230 -18.69 6.85 -5.37
C ASP A 230 -19.55 7.44 -4.24
N LYS A 231 -18.96 7.73 -3.08
CA LYS A 231 -19.68 8.32 -1.94
C LYS A 231 -19.82 9.83 -2.02
N VAL A 232 -18.86 10.50 -2.68
CA VAL A 232 -18.82 11.98 -2.78
C VAL A 232 -19.54 12.49 -4.03
N ASN A 233 -19.55 11.74 -5.14
CA ASN A 233 -20.22 12.15 -6.39
C ASN A 233 -21.67 11.68 -6.50
N GLU A 234 -22.13 10.70 -5.72
CA GLU A 234 -23.54 10.33 -5.68
C GLU A 234 -24.39 11.53 -5.19
N GLU A 235 -25.24 12.08 -6.05
CA GLU A 235 -26.24 13.11 -5.74
C GLU A 235 -27.40 12.60 -4.92
#